data_5c880c27a525037b2042c26a71da6d3b
#
_entry.id   5c880c27a525037b2042c26a71da6d3b
#
_cell.length_a   1.000
_cell.length_b   1.000
_cell.length_c   1.000
_cell.angle_alpha   90.00
_cell.angle_beta   90.00
_cell.angle_gamma   90.00
#
_symmetry.space_group_name_H-M   'P 1'
#
loop_
_entity.id
_entity.type
_entity.pdbx_description
1 polymer ?
#
loop_
_entity_poly.entity_id
_entity_poly.type
_entity_poly.pdbx_seq_one_letter_code
_entity_poly.pdbx_strand_id
1 'polypeptide(L)'
;MTDASPGNLQLALSSKPAIFGGWVTGPTWLGPEEFARAGYDYVGFDAQHGYLDDAGIARMLRRTEHLPLGTVVRLPNADAAPIGRVADAGADAVV
;
A
#
# COMPACT_ATOMS: atom_id res chain seq x y z
N MET A 1 5.17 -16.61 -13.61
CA MET A 1 5.21 -15.59 -14.66
C MET A 1 4.88 -14.23 -14.06
N THR A 2 5.63 -13.23 -14.42
CA THR A 2 5.43 -11.88 -13.92
C THR A 2 4.43 -11.15 -14.79
N ASP A 3 3.41 -10.57 -14.18
CA ASP A 3 2.48 -9.70 -14.88
C ASP A 3 3.19 -8.39 -15.23
N ALA A 4 3.17 -8.03 -16.51
CA ALA A 4 3.79 -6.80 -16.99
C ALA A 4 2.87 -5.58 -16.86
N SER A 5 1.64 -5.75 -16.38
CA SER A 5 0.71 -4.64 -16.21
C SER A 5 1.20 -3.69 -15.11
N PRO A 6 1.07 -2.37 -15.27
CA PRO A 6 1.39 -1.42 -14.21
C PRO A 6 0.45 -1.59 -13.02
N GLY A 7 0.96 -1.35 -11.83
CA GLY A 7 0.16 -1.34 -10.62
C GLY A 7 -0.79 -0.15 -10.57
N ASN A 8 -1.73 -0.19 -9.63
CA ASN A 8 -2.75 0.86 -9.47
C ASN A 8 -2.15 2.23 -9.19
N LEU A 9 -1.06 2.30 -8.42
CA LEU A 9 -0.40 3.57 -8.12
C LEU A 9 0.18 4.19 -9.40
N GLN A 10 0.87 3.40 -10.20
CA GLN A 10 1.46 3.88 -11.44
C GLN A 10 0.38 4.36 -12.42
N LEU A 11 -0.71 3.63 -12.53
CA LEU A 11 -1.84 4.03 -13.38
C LEU A 11 -2.45 5.35 -12.92
N ALA A 12 -2.65 5.53 -11.62
CA ALA A 12 -3.18 6.78 -11.08
C ALA A 12 -2.24 7.96 -11.36
N LEU A 13 -0.94 7.78 -11.10
CA LEU A 13 0.06 8.83 -11.31
C LEU A 13 0.14 9.26 -12.78
N SER A 14 -0.03 8.33 -13.71
CA SER A 14 0.10 8.62 -15.14
C SER A 14 -1.17 9.14 -15.80
N SER A 15 -2.35 8.96 -15.17
CA SER A 15 -3.63 9.28 -15.78
C SER A 15 -4.36 10.47 -15.14
N LYS A 16 -3.90 10.96 -14.01
CA LYS A 16 -4.58 12.03 -13.26
C LYS A 16 -3.64 13.19 -12.95
N PRO A 17 -4.13 14.45 -12.97
CA PRO A 17 -3.30 15.60 -12.64
C PRO A 17 -2.96 15.68 -11.15
N ALA A 18 -3.76 15.04 -10.29
CA ALA A 18 -3.51 14.94 -8.86
C ALA A 18 -4.11 13.65 -8.34
N ILE A 19 -3.49 13.07 -7.32
CA ILE A 19 -4.00 11.87 -6.67
C ILE A 19 -4.11 12.12 -5.17
N PHE A 20 -5.06 11.42 -4.52
CA PHE A 20 -5.33 11.54 -3.10
C PHE A 20 -5.09 10.20 -2.42
N GLY A 21 -4.35 10.24 -1.32
CA GLY A 21 -4.02 9.05 -0.55
C GLY A 21 -4.56 9.11 0.87
N GLY A 22 -4.91 7.93 1.39
CA GLY A 22 -5.20 7.75 2.80
C GLY A 22 -3.96 7.23 3.53
N TRP A 23 -3.93 7.36 4.84
CA TRP A 23 -2.79 6.93 5.63
C TRP A 23 -3.25 6.06 6.80
N VAL A 24 -2.68 4.87 6.92
CA VAL A 24 -3.05 3.89 7.96
C VAL A 24 -1.88 3.77 8.93
N THR A 25 -2.13 4.06 10.20
CA THR A 25 -1.09 4.06 11.22
C THR A 25 -1.23 2.94 12.25
N GLY A 26 -2.31 2.18 12.20
CA GLY A 26 -2.55 1.09 13.15
C GLY A 26 -3.39 -0.02 12.56
N PRO A 27 -3.52 -1.13 13.30
CA PRO A 27 -4.38 -2.24 12.85
C PRO A 27 -5.81 -1.77 12.68
N THR A 28 -6.45 -2.21 11.59
CA THR A 28 -7.82 -1.82 11.29
C THR A 28 -8.52 -2.93 10.50
N TRP A 29 -9.83 -3.05 10.73
CA TRP A 29 -10.65 -4.01 10.03
C TRP A 29 -11.03 -3.55 8.62
N LEU A 30 -11.24 -2.24 8.43
CA LEU A 30 -11.82 -1.72 7.19
C LEU A 30 -11.07 -0.51 6.61
N GLY A 31 -9.92 -0.15 7.16
CA GLY A 31 -9.22 1.06 6.74
C GLY A 31 -8.97 1.14 5.23
N PRO A 32 -8.22 0.19 4.64
CA PRO A 32 -7.94 0.25 3.20
C PRO A 32 -9.20 0.17 2.35
N GLU A 33 -10.13 -0.69 2.73
CA GLU A 33 -11.39 -0.86 2.00
C GLU A 33 -12.23 0.42 2.00
N GLU A 34 -12.25 1.13 3.12
CA GLU A 34 -13.00 2.38 3.22
C GLU A 34 -12.37 3.47 2.35
N PHE A 35 -11.05 3.54 2.26
CA PHE A 35 -10.39 4.47 1.35
C PHE A 35 -10.73 4.16 -0.11
N ALA A 36 -10.73 2.89 -0.49
CA ALA A 36 -11.13 2.50 -1.84
C ALA A 36 -12.57 2.89 -2.13
N ARG A 37 -13.48 2.65 -1.18
CA ARG A 37 -14.90 2.99 -1.32
C ARG A 37 -15.10 4.49 -1.45
N ALA A 38 -14.31 5.28 -0.74
CA ALA A 38 -14.39 6.74 -0.79
C ALA A 38 -13.76 7.34 -2.07
N GLY A 39 -13.15 6.51 -2.90
CA GLY A 39 -12.56 6.96 -4.16
C GLY A 39 -11.14 7.46 -4.06
N TYR A 40 -10.43 7.14 -3.00
CA TYR A 40 -9.02 7.48 -2.87
C TYR A 40 -8.19 6.70 -3.90
N ASP A 41 -7.09 7.29 -4.32
CA ASP A 41 -6.23 6.69 -5.35
C ASP A 41 -5.21 5.72 -4.76
N TYR A 42 -4.76 5.96 -3.54
CA TYR A 42 -3.83 5.07 -2.87
C TYR A 42 -4.01 5.12 -1.36
N VAL A 43 -3.41 4.15 -0.69
CA VAL A 43 -3.31 4.10 0.76
C VAL A 43 -1.85 3.86 1.14
N GLY A 44 -1.38 4.59 2.15
CA GLY A 44 -0.08 4.39 2.75
C GLY A 44 -0.20 3.67 4.09
N PHE A 45 0.70 2.74 4.34
CA PHE A 45 0.80 2.02 5.60
C PHE A 45 2.09 2.44 6.31
N ASP A 46 1.99 2.85 7.56
CA ASP A 46 3.10 3.42 8.28
C ASP A 46 3.70 2.41 9.27
N ALA A 47 4.86 1.87 8.93
CA ALA A 47 5.62 0.99 9.84
C ALA A 47 6.71 1.75 10.61
N GLN A 48 6.85 3.05 10.39
CA GLN A 48 7.89 3.85 11.05
C GLN A 48 7.36 4.55 12.29
N HIS A 49 6.23 5.24 12.18
CA HIS A 49 5.67 6.07 13.25
C HIS A 49 4.30 5.61 13.73
N GLY A 50 3.80 4.48 13.24
CA GLY A 50 2.54 3.91 13.65
C GLY A 50 2.70 2.65 14.49
N TYR A 51 1.61 1.91 14.60
CA TYR A 51 1.53 0.67 15.36
C TYR A 51 1.51 -0.57 14.47
N LEU A 52 1.92 -0.42 13.21
CA LEU A 52 1.98 -1.51 12.25
C LEU A 52 3.40 -2.05 12.15
N ASP A 53 3.51 -3.37 11.99
CA ASP A 53 4.76 -4.01 11.59
C ASP A 53 4.62 -4.51 10.14
N ASP A 54 5.73 -4.95 9.56
CA ASP A 54 5.73 -5.41 8.17
C ASP A 54 4.86 -6.65 7.96
N ALA A 55 4.72 -7.52 8.95
CA ALA A 55 3.85 -8.69 8.86
C ALA A 55 2.37 -8.28 8.85
N GLY A 56 1.98 -7.33 9.70
CA GLY A 56 0.62 -6.79 9.71
C GLY A 56 0.28 -6.08 8.42
N ILE A 57 1.22 -5.30 7.88
CA ILE A 57 1.05 -4.62 6.60
C ILE A 57 0.92 -5.65 5.48
N ALA A 58 1.72 -6.70 5.46
CA ALA A 58 1.63 -7.74 4.44
C ALA A 58 0.23 -8.38 4.42
N ARG A 59 -0.36 -8.62 5.60
CA ARG A 59 -1.74 -9.14 5.68
C ARG A 59 -2.75 -8.15 5.11
N MET A 60 -2.60 -6.86 5.40
CA MET A 60 -3.49 -5.83 4.84
C MET A 60 -3.34 -5.71 3.33
N LEU A 61 -2.12 -5.78 2.81
CA LEU A 61 -1.86 -5.75 1.37
C LEU A 61 -2.55 -6.91 0.66
N ARG A 62 -2.45 -8.11 1.20
CA ARG A 62 -3.11 -9.28 0.60
C ARG A 62 -4.63 -9.16 0.66
N ARG A 63 -5.15 -8.61 1.74
CA ARG A 63 -6.60 -8.40 1.89
C ARG A 63 -7.14 -7.42 0.85
N THR A 64 -6.33 -6.46 0.43
CA THR A 64 -6.76 -5.38 -0.45
C THR A 64 -6.29 -5.50 -1.89
N GLU A 65 -5.66 -6.61 -2.26
CA GLU A 65 -5.04 -6.77 -3.58
C GLU A 65 -6.04 -6.69 -4.75
N HIS A 66 -7.32 -6.92 -4.49
CA HIS A 66 -8.36 -6.85 -5.54
C HIS A 66 -9.01 -5.49 -5.65
N LEU A 67 -8.65 -4.54 -4.82
CA LEU A 67 -9.24 -3.21 -4.83
C LEU A 67 -8.54 -2.31 -5.84
N PRO A 68 -9.25 -1.34 -6.46
CA PRO A 68 -8.63 -0.38 -7.36
C PRO A 68 -7.91 0.71 -6.55
N LEU A 69 -6.89 0.34 -5.83
CA LEU A 69 -6.23 1.18 -4.83
C LEU A 69 -4.72 0.92 -4.90
N GLY A 70 -3.94 1.99 -5.12
CA GLY A 70 -2.49 1.89 -5.02
C GLY A 70 -2.07 1.69 -3.58
N THR A 71 -0.90 1.11 -3.35
CA THR A 71 -0.39 0.84 -2.01
C THR A 71 1.03 1.35 -1.85
N VAL A 72 1.28 2.05 -0.75
CA VAL A 72 2.58 2.60 -0.39
C VAL A 72 2.89 2.16 1.04
N VAL A 73 4.11 1.75 1.30
CA VAL A 73 4.52 1.37 2.65
C VAL A 73 5.71 2.23 3.08
N ARG A 74 5.59 2.88 4.22
CA ARG A 74 6.71 3.59 4.84
C ARG A 74 7.38 2.69 5.86
N LEU A 75 8.65 2.36 5.61
CA LEU A 75 9.46 1.52 6.48
C LEU A 75 10.41 2.36 7.33
N PRO A 76 10.86 1.87 8.50
CA PRO A 76 11.75 2.63 9.37
C PRO A 76 13.17 2.75 8.81
N ASN A 77 13.56 1.87 7.88
CA ASN A 77 14.90 1.86 7.30
C ASN A 77 14.86 1.14 5.94
N ALA A 78 16.01 1.07 5.28
CA ALA A 78 16.13 0.45 3.96
C ALA A 78 16.65 -0.99 4.03
N ASP A 79 16.37 -1.72 5.09
CA ASP A 79 16.78 -3.12 5.22
C ASP A 79 16.08 -4.00 4.17
N ALA A 80 16.82 -4.92 3.59
CA ALA A 80 16.34 -5.74 2.48
C ALA A 80 15.18 -6.67 2.88
N ALA A 81 15.21 -7.23 4.09
CA ALA A 81 14.21 -8.20 4.51
C ALA A 81 12.79 -7.60 4.61
N PRO A 82 12.56 -6.49 5.33
CA PRO A 82 11.23 -5.88 5.34
C PRO A 82 10.80 -5.35 3.97
N ILE A 83 11.71 -4.77 3.20
CA ILE A 83 11.41 -4.34 1.83
C ILE A 83 10.92 -5.53 1.00
N GLY A 84 11.64 -6.65 1.05
CA GLY A 84 11.26 -7.86 0.33
C GLY A 84 9.89 -8.39 0.75
N ARG A 85 9.60 -8.39 2.06
CA ARG A 85 8.31 -8.89 2.55
C ARG A 85 7.13 -8.06 2.05
N VAL A 86 7.22 -6.74 2.11
CA VAL A 86 6.11 -5.89 1.65
C VAL A 86 6.00 -5.87 0.13
N ALA A 87 7.11 -5.94 -0.59
CA ALA A 87 7.10 -6.05 -2.04
C ALA A 87 6.45 -7.36 -2.49
N ASP A 88 6.81 -8.48 -1.86
CA ASP A 88 6.23 -9.79 -2.16
C ASP A 88 4.73 -9.83 -1.83
N ALA A 89 4.29 -9.08 -0.83
CA ALA A 89 2.89 -9.00 -0.45
C ALA A 89 2.08 -8.09 -1.37
N GLY A 90 2.72 -7.35 -2.28
CA GLY A 90 2.04 -6.58 -3.31
C GLY A 90 2.08 -5.07 -3.15
N ALA A 91 2.99 -4.52 -2.33
CA ALA A 91 3.14 -3.06 -2.24
C ALA A 91 3.57 -2.49 -3.59
N ASP A 92 2.94 -1.40 -4.02
CA ASP A 92 3.31 -0.72 -5.25
C ASP A 92 4.55 0.16 -5.06
N ALA A 93 4.76 0.68 -3.87
CA ALA A 93 5.91 1.52 -3.57
C ALA A 93 6.31 1.42 -2.11
N VAL A 94 7.57 1.74 -1.83
CA VAL A 94 8.11 1.86 -0.47
C VAL A 94 8.76 3.22 -0.30
N VAL A 95 8.64 3.72 0.93
CA VAL A 95 9.22 5.01 1.31
C VAL A 95 10.15 4.82 2.50
#